data_36eb61c265c8ef1ad26b14e0c3e868bf
#
_entry.id   36eb61c265c8ef1ad26b14e0c3e868bf
#
_cell.length_a   1.000
_cell.length_b   1.000
_cell.length_c   1.000
_cell.angle_alpha   90.00
_cell.angle_beta   90.00
_cell.angle_gamma   90.00
#
_symmetry.space_group_name_H-M   'P 1'
#
loop_
_entity.id
_entity.type
_entity.pdbx_description
1 polymer ?
#
loop_
_entity_poly.entity_id
_entity_poly.type
_entity_poly.pdbx_seq_one_letter_code
_entity_poly.pdbx_strand_id
1 'polypeptide(L)'
;MNKNFESERLIFKPFSILTDQEKEIVAKSWDNPFNARYNAMRDAKVAVKKLSESAEPTFQNLSNYSDCMYFRVAFDKTTNEIIGTCRFGKYYRSNTKDCWDFGFNVLLKHWYKGYGVEMISKMIELARNESVKSFVGGADIENYGSYKAMIKNGFDFVGYDEDGDYRYILDLSKPTKTKAEIDNVWLSHLDMTKKDIGIDKFNRLETINKKIAEMVKRIPAGENEDELVKVYFEEINEI
;
A
#
# COMPACT_ATOMS: atom_id res chain seq x y z
N MET A 1 15.55 -15.46 -8.84
CA MET A 1 15.88 -14.05 -8.56
C MET A 1 15.82 -13.74 -7.06
N ASN A 2 16.81 -14.23 -6.31
CA ASN A 2 16.83 -14.13 -4.83
C ASN A 2 17.67 -12.95 -4.30
N LYS A 3 17.82 -11.88 -5.09
CA LYS A 3 18.67 -10.76 -4.70
C LYS A 3 17.89 -9.77 -3.83
N ASN A 4 18.45 -9.42 -2.67
CA ASN A 4 17.98 -8.29 -1.88
C ASN A 4 18.26 -7.00 -2.66
N PHE A 5 17.42 -5.99 -2.44
CA PHE A 5 17.67 -4.63 -2.88
C PHE A 5 17.37 -3.65 -1.73
N GLU A 6 17.80 -2.42 -1.87
CA GLU A 6 17.78 -1.45 -0.79
C GLU A 6 17.34 -0.08 -1.28
N SER A 7 16.69 0.68 -0.40
CA SER A 7 16.43 2.10 -0.51
C SER A 7 17.21 2.86 0.57
N GLU A 8 16.85 4.08 0.89
CA GLU A 8 17.52 4.88 1.93
C GLU A 8 17.41 4.20 3.30
N ARG A 9 16.18 3.87 3.74
CA ARG A 9 15.90 3.30 5.07
C ARG A 9 15.61 1.81 5.05
N LEU A 10 15.30 1.22 3.88
CA LEU A 10 14.75 -0.13 3.78
C LEU A 10 15.69 -1.10 3.09
N ILE A 11 15.69 -2.36 3.58
CA ILE A 11 16.18 -3.52 2.86
C ILE A 11 14.99 -4.42 2.49
N PHE A 12 14.94 -4.86 1.23
CA PHE A 12 13.86 -5.68 0.69
C PHE A 12 14.34 -7.10 0.49
N LYS A 13 13.77 -8.03 1.25
CA LYS A 13 14.15 -9.45 1.23
C LYS A 13 13.07 -10.28 0.50
N PRO A 14 13.43 -11.32 -0.26
CA PRO A 14 12.46 -12.28 -0.78
C PRO A 14 11.70 -12.95 0.36
N PHE A 15 10.40 -13.21 0.17
CA PHE A 15 9.60 -13.90 1.19
C PHE A 15 10.11 -15.31 1.51
N SER A 16 10.70 -15.99 0.51
CA SER A 16 11.21 -17.36 0.65
C SER A 16 12.36 -17.53 1.64
N ILE A 17 13.12 -16.46 1.92
CA ILE A 17 14.26 -16.54 2.86
C ILE A 17 13.92 -16.10 4.29
N LEU A 18 12.67 -15.74 4.55
CA LEU A 18 12.21 -15.31 5.87
C LEU A 18 12.10 -16.51 6.82
N THR A 19 12.32 -16.25 8.10
CA THR A 19 11.98 -17.19 9.18
C THR A 19 10.46 -17.37 9.28
N ASP A 20 10.01 -18.45 9.90
CA ASP A 20 8.58 -18.71 10.08
C ASP A 20 7.92 -17.63 10.96
N GLN A 21 8.64 -17.10 11.96
CA GLN A 21 8.17 -15.99 12.77
C GLN A 21 7.98 -14.71 11.94
N GLU A 22 8.92 -14.37 11.04
CA GLU A 22 8.80 -13.20 10.16
C GLU A 22 7.64 -13.37 9.18
N LYS A 23 7.43 -14.58 8.64
CA LYS A 23 6.29 -14.89 7.76
C LYS A 23 4.96 -14.75 8.48
N GLU A 24 4.89 -15.18 9.76
CA GLU A 24 3.70 -15.02 10.58
C GLU A 24 3.35 -13.54 10.83
N ILE A 25 4.36 -12.70 11.12
CA ILE A 25 4.17 -11.24 11.24
C ILE A 25 3.58 -10.66 9.94
N VAL A 26 4.12 -11.06 8.79
CA VAL A 26 3.60 -10.62 7.49
C VAL A 26 2.16 -11.07 7.30
N ALA A 27 1.83 -12.34 7.57
CA ALA A 27 0.46 -12.85 7.45
C ALA A 27 -0.52 -12.08 8.35
N LYS A 28 -0.19 -11.91 9.62
CA LYS A 28 -1.02 -11.14 10.58
C LYS A 28 -1.26 -9.70 10.14
N SER A 29 -0.29 -9.07 9.46
CA SER A 29 -0.47 -7.69 8.97
C SER A 29 -1.60 -7.55 7.94
N TRP A 30 -1.92 -8.61 7.21
CA TRP A 30 -3.03 -8.65 6.27
C TRP A 30 -4.38 -8.84 6.94
N ASP A 31 -4.38 -9.45 8.15
CA ASP A 31 -5.58 -9.65 8.97
C ASP A 31 -5.97 -8.40 9.76
N ASN A 32 -5.10 -7.37 9.78
CA ASN A 32 -5.40 -6.12 10.45
C ASN A 32 -6.60 -5.44 9.76
N PRO A 33 -7.69 -5.09 10.48
CA PRO A 33 -8.91 -4.55 9.89
C PRO A 33 -8.71 -3.24 9.12
N PHE A 34 -7.73 -2.41 9.48
CA PHE A 34 -7.39 -1.20 8.73
C PHE A 34 -6.76 -1.51 7.37
N ASN A 35 -5.94 -2.56 7.29
CA ASN A 35 -5.38 -3.02 6.02
C ASN A 35 -6.44 -3.76 5.18
N ALA A 36 -7.23 -4.62 5.81
CA ALA A 36 -8.28 -5.39 5.16
C ALA A 36 -9.34 -4.50 4.50
N ARG A 37 -9.66 -3.35 5.11
CA ARG A 37 -10.61 -2.35 4.57
C ARG A 37 -10.28 -1.93 3.14
N TYR A 38 -9.00 -1.87 2.77
CA TYR A 38 -8.51 -1.36 1.49
C TYR A 38 -7.99 -2.45 0.54
N ASN A 39 -7.97 -3.72 0.97
CA ASN A 39 -7.45 -4.82 0.18
C ASN A 39 -8.56 -5.57 -0.57
N ALA A 40 -9.23 -4.89 -1.52
CA ALA A 40 -10.24 -5.46 -2.42
C ALA A 40 -11.47 -6.13 -1.75
N MET A 41 -11.63 -5.99 -0.44
CA MET A 41 -12.78 -6.51 0.30
C MET A 41 -13.55 -5.33 0.87
N ARG A 42 -14.57 -4.88 0.14
CA ARG A 42 -15.43 -3.73 0.49
C ARG A 42 -16.19 -3.87 1.81
N ASP A 43 -16.23 -5.07 2.37
CA ASP A 43 -16.80 -5.35 3.69
C ASP A 43 -15.69 -5.82 4.63
N ALA A 44 -15.18 -4.91 5.46
CA ALA A 44 -14.12 -5.20 6.42
C ALA A 44 -14.50 -6.32 7.41
N LYS A 45 -15.80 -6.48 7.76
CA LYS A 45 -16.27 -7.58 8.63
C LYS A 45 -16.17 -8.93 7.94
N VAL A 46 -16.48 -8.97 6.64
CA VAL A 46 -16.34 -10.19 5.81
C VAL A 46 -14.86 -10.49 5.57
N ALA A 47 -14.04 -9.45 5.37
CA ALA A 47 -12.60 -9.59 5.20
C ALA A 47 -11.95 -10.19 6.45
N VAL A 48 -12.18 -9.60 7.62
CA VAL A 48 -11.65 -10.10 8.91
C VAL A 48 -12.10 -11.54 9.16
N LYS A 49 -13.38 -11.88 8.90
CA LYS A 49 -13.88 -13.24 9.07
C LYS A 49 -13.21 -14.21 8.10
N LYS A 50 -13.09 -13.86 6.81
CA LYS A 50 -12.43 -14.72 5.80
C LYS A 50 -10.93 -14.88 6.06
N LEU A 51 -10.24 -13.84 6.51
CA LEU A 51 -8.82 -13.87 6.81
C LEU A 51 -8.54 -14.72 8.07
N SER A 52 -9.37 -14.58 9.13
CA SER A 52 -9.26 -15.40 10.33
C SER A 52 -9.59 -16.89 10.09
N GLU A 53 -10.46 -17.18 9.13
CA GLU A 53 -10.79 -18.55 8.70
C GLU A 53 -9.78 -19.11 7.67
N SER A 54 -8.92 -18.29 7.08
CA SER A 54 -8.03 -18.64 5.97
C SER A 54 -6.56 -18.25 6.17
N ALA A 55 -6.08 -18.19 7.39
CA ALA A 55 -4.67 -17.85 7.65
C ALA A 55 -3.67 -18.72 6.84
N GLU A 56 -3.97 -20.01 6.62
CA GLU A 56 -3.19 -20.89 5.75
C GLU A 56 -3.26 -20.50 4.25
N PRO A 57 -4.43 -20.22 3.64
CA PRO A 57 -4.49 -19.79 2.25
C PRO A 57 -3.76 -18.47 1.97
N THR A 58 -3.78 -17.51 2.90
CA THR A 58 -3.04 -16.25 2.75
C THR A 58 -1.53 -16.52 2.74
N PHE A 59 -1.05 -17.38 3.63
CA PHE A 59 0.34 -17.80 3.69
C PHE A 59 0.77 -18.54 2.41
N GLN A 60 -0.06 -19.43 1.90
CA GLN A 60 0.18 -20.20 0.69
C GLN A 60 0.10 -19.33 -0.56
N ASN A 61 -0.82 -18.37 -0.61
CA ASN A 61 -0.91 -17.37 -1.67
C ASN A 61 0.31 -16.44 -1.68
N LEU A 62 0.79 -15.99 -0.52
CA LEU A 62 2.01 -15.18 -0.41
C LEU A 62 3.24 -15.96 -0.90
N SER A 63 3.31 -17.27 -0.65
CA SER A 63 4.36 -18.15 -1.16
C SER A 63 4.27 -18.34 -2.68
N ASN A 64 3.06 -18.47 -3.23
CA ASN A 64 2.84 -18.58 -4.68
C ASN A 64 3.14 -17.25 -5.41
N TYR A 65 2.90 -16.09 -4.81
CA TYR A 65 3.30 -14.79 -5.36
C TYR A 65 4.81 -14.63 -5.45
N SER A 66 5.60 -15.33 -4.62
CA SER A 66 7.05 -15.26 -4.64
C SER A 66 7.68 -15.77 -5.94
N ASP A 67 6.99 -16.65 -6.66
CA ASP A 67 7.52 -17.29 -7.87
C ASP A 67 7.15 -16.55 -9.17
N CYS A 68 6.06 -15.77 -9.17
CA CYS A 68 5.50 -15.14 -10.37
C CYS A 68 5.82 -13.65 -10.53
N MET A 69 6.18 -12.95 -9.45
CA MET A 69 6.42 -11.51 -9.40
C MET A 69 7.54 -11.20 -8.39
N TYR A 70 8.07 -9.98 -8.44
CA TYR A 70 8.98 -9.49 -7.40
C TYR A 70 8.20 -9.22 -6.11
N PHE A 71 7.88 -10.27 -5.34
CA PHE A 71 7.32 -10.11 -4.01
C PHE A 71 8.45 -9.96 -2.99
N ARG A 72 8.40 -8.88 -2.19
CA ARG A 72 9.43 -8.56 -1.21
C ARG A 72 8.82 -8.10 0.10
N VAL A 73 9.53 -8.42 1.17
CA VAL A 73 9.25 -7.89 2.51
C VAL A 73 10.29 -6.84 2.84
N ALA A 74 9.83 -5.66 3.19
CA ALA A 74 10.66 -4.52 3.53
C ALA A 74 10.96 -4.51 5.03
N PHE A 75 12.23 -4.37 5.37
CA PHE A 75 12.74 -4.25 6.73
C PHE A 75 13.39 -2.88 6.90
N ASP A 76 13.25 -2.28 8.06
CA ASP A 76 14.04 -1.12 8.44
C ASP A 76 15.50 -1.53 8.64
N LYS A 77 16.43 -0.80 8.01
CA LYS A 77 17.88 -1.11 8.08
C LYS A 77 18.49 -0.98 9.46
N THR A 78 17.92 -0.10 10.29
CA THR A 78 18.47 0.22 11.60
C THR A 78 17.94 -0.73 12.67
N THR A 79 16.63 -0.98 12.65
CA THR A 79 15.96 -1.78 13.69
C THR A 79 15.78 -3.25 13.28
N ASN A 80 15.93 -3.56 11.99
CA ASN A 80 15.57 -4.84 11.37
C ASN A 80 14.09 -5.26 11.60
N GLU A 81 13.22 -4.29 11.89
CA GLU A 81 11.78 -4.52 12.00
C GLU A 81 11.15 -4.66 10.60
N ILE A 82 10.12 -5.50 10.49
CA ILE A 82 9.30 -5.60 9.28
C ILE A 82 8.45 -4.33 9.17
N ILE A 83 8.61 -3.65 8.05
CA ILE A 83 7.86 -2.42 7.72
C ILE A 83 6.62 -2.73 6.89
N GLY A 84 6.71 -3.72 6.00
CA GLY A 84 5.62 -4.06 5.13
C GLY A 84 6.03 -4.96 3.97
N THR A 85 5.15 -5.05 2.97
CA THR A 85 5.38 -5.87 1.78
C THR A 85 5.18 -5.05 0.52
N CYS A 86 5.85 -5.42 -0.55
CA CYS A 86 5.58 -4.91 -1.88
C CYS A 86 5.66 -6.02 -2.93
N ARG A 87 4.87 -5.86 -3.99
CA ARG A 87 4.93 -6.68 -5.19
C ARG A 87 4.95 -5.78 -6.41
N PHE A 88 5.66 -6.18 -7.45
CA PHE A 88 5.66 -5.49 -8.72
C PHE A 88 6.12 -6.42 -9.84
N GLY A 89 5.69 -6.14 -11.05
CA GLY A 89 6.02 -6.95 -12.21
C GLY A 89 5.08 -6.69 -13.38
N LYS A 90 5.15 -7.53 -14.40
CA LYS A 90 4.35 -7.40 -15.61
C LYS A 90 2.86 -7.32 -15.27
N TYR A 91 2.21 -6.27 -15.76
CA TYR A 91 0.77 -6.11 -15.62
C TYR A 91 0.02 -7.13 -16.47
N TYR A 92 -0.72 -8.02 -15.80
CA TYR A 92 -1.37 -9.17 -16.45
C TYR A 92 -2.46 -8.80 -17.46
N ARG A 93 -3.08 -7.62 -17.31
CA ARG A 93 -4.07 -7.08 -18.28
C ARG A 93 -3.43 -6.32 -19.45
N SER A 94 -2.11 -6.15 -19.45
CA SER A 94 -1.40 -5.49 -20.54
C SER A 94 -0.96 -6.50 -21.60
N ASN A 95 -1.18 -6.16 -22.86
CA ASN A 95 -0.66 -6.93 -24.00
C ASN A 95 0.84 -6.68 -24.26
N THR A 96 1.45 -5.73 -23.54
CA THR A 96 2.86 -5.36 -23.68
C THR A 96 3.68 -5.83 -22.49
N LYS A 97 4.97 -6.12 -22.71
CA LYS A 97 5.90 -6.54 -21.64
C LYS A 97 6.46 -5.36 -20.87
N ASP A 98 6.28 -4.16 -21.38
CA ASP A 98 6.83 -2.90 -20.87
C ASP A 98 5.85 -2.10 -20.01
N CYS A 99 4.71 -2.70 -19.67
CA CYS A 99 3.76 -2.18 -18.69
C CYS A 99 3.75 -3.09 -17.44
N TRP A 100 4.12 -2.53 -16.30
CA TRP A 100 4.13 -3.23 -15.02
C TRP A 100 3.11 -2.64 -14.06
N ASP A 101 2.62 -3.48 -13.14
CA ASP A 101 1.81 -3.06 -11.98
C ASP A 101 2.56 -3.31 -10.68
N PHE A 102 2.02 -2.74 -9.61
CA PHE A 102 2.54 -2.92 -8.26
C PHE A 102 1.43 -2.92 -7.21
N GLY A 103 1.78 -3.44 -6.05
CA GLY A 103 1.01 -3.30 -4.82
C GLY A 103 1.95 -3.20 -3.64
N PHE A 104 1.51 -2.55 -2.58
CA PHE A 104 2.27 -2.46 -1.35
C PHE A 104 1.34 -2.45 -0.14
N ASN A 105 1.86 -2.92 0.98
CA ASN A 105 1.23 -2.86 2.28
C ASN A 105 2.27 -2.42 3.30
N VAL A 106 1.92 -1.48 4.15
CA VAL A 106 2.75 -1.04 5.29
C VAL A 106 2.05 -1.49 6.56
N LEU A 107 2.77 -2.09 7.50
CA LEU A 107 2.24 -2.47 8.80
C LEU A 107 1.70 -1.22 9.52
N LEU A 108 0.57 -1.35 10.20
CA LEU A 108 -0.17 -0.23 10.79
C LEU A 108 0.71 0.67 11.68
N LYS A 109 1.55 0.10 12.53
CA LYS A 109 2.48 0.83 13.41
C LYS A 109 3.50 1.70 12.67
N HIS A 110 3.65 1.51 11.37
CA HIS A 110 4.57 2.25 10.50
C HIS A 110 3.87 3.21 9.53
N TRP A 111 2.55 3.36 9.61
CA TRP A 111 1.81 4.32 8.79
C TRP A 111 2.25 5.76 9.09
N TYR A 112 2.01 6.65 8.14
CA TYR A 112 2.34 8.09 8.17
C TYR A 112 3.84 8.43 8.31
N LYS A 113 4.74 7.44 8.28
CA LYS A 113 6.21 7.63 8.37
C LYS A 113 6.90 7.70 6.99
N GLY A 114 6.12 7.74 5.90
CA GLY A 114 6.63 7.86 4.53
C GLY A 114 7.13 6.56 3.89
N TYR A 115 7.06 5.43 4.57
CA TYR A 115 7.56 4.15 4.04
C TYR A 115 6.87 3.71 2.75
N GLY A 116 5.55 3.92 2.60
CA GLY A 116 4.85 3.60 1.35
C GLY A 116 5.38 4.38 0.15
N VAL A 117 5.69 5.67 0.34
CA VAL A 117 6.30 6.51 -0.70
C VAL A 117 7.68 5.97 -1.08
N GLU A 118 8.50 5.61 -0.11
CA GLU A 118 9.85 5.06 -0.32
C GLU A 118 9.83 3.70 -1.02
N MET A 119 8.89 2.82 -0.65
CA MET A 119 8.68 1.54 -1.31
C MET A 119 8.34 1.72 -2.79
N ILE A 120 7.38 2.61 -3.12
CA ILE A 120 7.00 2.91 -4.49
C ILE A 120 8.18 3.49 -5.28
N SER A 121 8.91 4.44 -4.69
CA SER A 121 10.10 5.04 -5.30
C SER A 121 11.13 3.97 -5.68
N LYS A 122 11.37 2.99 -4.80
CA LYS A 122 12.30 1.89 -5.09
C LYS A 122 11.79 0.95 -6.18
N MET A 123 10.51 0.64 -6.20
CA MET A 123 9.91 -0.16 -7.27
C MET A 123 10.02 0.54 -8.63
N ILE A 124 9.83 1.86 -8.68
CA ILE A 124 10.00 2.68 -9.89
C ILE A 124 11.45 2.62 -10.39
N GLU A 125 12.43 2.79 -9.51
CA GLU A 125 13.86 2.69 -9.85
C GLU A 125 14.16 1.34 -10.52
N LEU A 126 13.68 0.25 -9.93
CA LEU A 126 13.89 -1.11 -10.45
C LEU A 126 13.16 -1.31 -11.78
N ALA A 127 11.93 -0.81 -11.94
CA ALA A 127 11.20 -0.89 -13.21
C ALA A 127 11.94 -0.13 -14.34
N ARG A 128 12.53 1.03 -14.05
CA ARG A 128 13.37 1.77 -15.00
C ARG A 128 14.60 0.96 -15.45
N ASN A 129 15.24 0.25 -14.53
CA ASN A 129 16.39 -0.60 -14.82
C ASN A 129 16.04 -1.80 -15.73
N GLU A 130 14.79 -2.25 -15.70
CA GLU A 130 14.25 -3.31 -16.56
C GLU A 130 13.63 -2.78 -17.87
N SER A 131 13.87 -1.51 -18.21
CA SER A 131 13.35 -0.86 -19.42
C SER A 131 11.82 -0.86 -19.53
N VAL A 132 11.13 -0.84 -18.39
CA VAL A 132 9.69 -0.71 -18.32
C VAL A 132 9.30 0.72 -18.73
N LYS A 133 8.26 0.87 -19.56
CA LYS A 133 7.82 2.17 -20.06
C LYS A 133 6.71 2.78 -19.23
N SER A 134 5.85 1.93 -18.67
CA SER A 134 4.72 2.40 -17.87
C SER A 134 4.54 1.56 -16.60
N PHE A 135 4.21 2.24 -15.52
CA PHE A 135 3.95 1.64 -14.23
C PHE A 135 2.54 2.03 -13.80
N VAL A 136 1.66 1.06 -13.56
CA VAL A 136 0.26 1.29 -13.24
C VAL A 136 -0.05 0.87 -11.81
N GLY A 137 -0.97 1.57 -11.18
CA GLY A 137 -1.45 1.25 -9.84
C GLY A 137 -2.92 1.57 -9.70
N GLY A 138 -3.54 1.02 -8.67
CA GLY A 138 -4.92 1.31 -8.31
C GLY A 138 -5.06 1.50 -6.81
N ALA A 139 -6.10 2.20 -6.41
CA ALA A 139 -6.48 2.36 -5.03
C ALA A 139 -7.98 2.55 -4.91
N ASP A 140 -8.58 1.94 -3.88
CA ASP A 140 -9.91 2.26 -3.43
C ASP A 140 -10.04 3.78 -3.21
N ILE A 141 -11.18 4.35 -3.59
CA ILE A 141 -11.45 5.79 -3.51
C ILE A 141 -11.30 6.36 -2.09
N GLU A 142 -11.48 5.53 -1.08
CA GLU A 142 -11.32 5.90 0.34
C GLU A 142 -9.88 5.68 0.84
N ASN A 143 -9.02 4.99 0.08
CA ASN A 143 -7.64 4.72 0.46
C ASN A 143 -6.70 5.91 0.21
N TYR A 144 -6.94 6.98 0.97
CA TYR A 144 -6.18 8.23 0.94
C TYR A 144 -4.66 8.02 1.00
N GLY A 145 -4.19 7.12 1.85
CA GLY A 145 -2.76 6.83 2.02
C GLY A 145 -2.12 6.29 0.75
N SER A 146 -2.82 5.40 0.04
CA SER A 146 -2.32 4.75 -1.15
C SER A 146 -2.21 5.71 -2.34
N TYR A 147 -3.29 6.43 -2.69
CA TYR A 147 -3.24 7.34 -3.83
C TYR A 147 -2.34 8.56 -3.55
N LYS A 148 -2.26 9.04 -2.31
CA LYS A 148 -1.29 10.08 -1.94
C LYS A 148 0.15 9.62 -2.14
N ALA A 149 0.47 8.36 -1.80
CA ALA A 149 1.81 7.81 -2.00
C ALA A 149 2.14 7.67 -3.49
N MET A 150 1.17 7.28 -4.33
CA MET A 150 1.33 7.23 -5.80
C MET A 150 1.57 8.63 -6.38
N ILE A 151 0.72 9.61 -6.06
CA ILE A 151 0.85 10.98 -6.57
C ILE A 151 2.19 11.60 -6.16
N LYS A 152 2.65 11.37 -4.91
CA LYS A 152 3.98 11.81 -4.46
C LYS A 152 5.13 11.22 -5.26
N ASN A 153 4.94 10.06 -5.88
CA ASN A 153 5.88 9.44 -6.79
C ASN A 153 5.67 9.82 -8.26
N GLY A 154 4.82 10.81 -8.52
CA GLY A 154 4.64 11.39 -9.86
C GLY A 154 3.60 10.71 -10.72
N PHE A 155 2.79 9.79 -10.19
CA PHE A 155 1.69 9.17 -10.93
C PHE A 155 0.62 10.17 -11.28
N ASP A 156 0.01 9.98 -12.46
CA ASP A 156 -1.17 10.69 -12.92
C ASP A 156 -2.42 9.82 -12.72
N PHE A 157 -3.51 10.44 -12.30
CA PHE A 157 -4.83 9.81 -12.33
C PHE A 157 -5.29 9.65 -13.77
N VAL A 158 -5.82 8.47 -14.13
CA VAL A 158 -6.26 8.16 -15.51
C VAL A 158 -7.70 7.66 -15.60
N GLY A 159 -8.42 7.60 -14.50
CA GLY A 159 -9.83 7.18 -14.48
C GLY A 159 -10.12 6.16 -13.40
N TYR A 160 -11.19 5.42 -13.64
CA TYR A 160 -11.72 4.41 -12.73
C TYR A 160 -11.65 3.04 -13.39
N ASP A 161 -11.55 2.00 -12.59
CA ASP A 161 -11.75 0.64 -13.07
C ASP A 161 -13.23 0.20 -13.03
N GLU A 162 -13.46 -1.07 -13.36
CA GLU A 162 -14.80 -1.67 -13.39
C GLU A 162 -15.46 -1.70 -12.00
N ASP A 163 -14.66 -1.69 -10.93
CA ASP A 163 -15.10 -1.66 -9.54
C ASP A 163 -15.31 -0.24 -8.99
N GLY A 164 -14.93 0.79 -9.76
CA GLY A 164 -14.97 2.19 -9.38
C GLY A 164 -13.76 2.65 -8.58
N ASP A 165 -12.71 1.85 -8.51
CA ASP A 165 -11.45 2.23 -7.87
C ASP A 165 -10.63 3.17 -8.75
N TYR A 166 -9.88 4.08 -8.14
CA TYR A 166 -8.98 4.99 -8.83
C TYR A 166 -7.85 4.25 -9.53
N ARG A 167 -7.55 4.66 -10.78
CA ARG A 167 -6.44 4.16 -11.57
C ARG A 167 -5.41 5.24 -11.84
N TYR A 168 -4.15 4.84 -11.72
CA TYR A 168 -2.99 5.73 -11.87
C TYR A 168 -1.98 5.13 -12.83
N ILE A 169 -1.28 6.01 -13.56
CA ILE A 169 -0.17 5.63 -14.42
C ILE A 169 1.02 6.54 -14.18
N LEU A 170 2.21 5.97 -14.24
CA LEU A 170 3.46 6.69 -14.34
C LEU A 170 4.12 6.31 -15.67
N ASP A 171 4.30 7.28 -16.56
CA ASP A 171 5.06 7.13 -17.78
C ASP A 171 6.56 7.26 -17.48
N LEU A 172 7.25 6.11 -17.47
CA LEU A 172 8.67 6.03 -17.12
C LEU A 172 9.59 6.55 -18.23
N SER A 173 9.05 6.80 -19.44
CA SER A 173 9.81 7.41 -20.54
C SER A 173 9.96 8.92 -20.38
N LYS A 174 9.11 9.54 -19.54
CA LYS A 174 9.13 10.97 -19.25
C LYS A 174 10.08 11.32 -18.09
N PRO A 175 10.55 12.57 -18.04
CA PRO A 175 11.27 13.09 -16.89
C PRO A 175 10.42 12.97 -15.60
N THR A 176 11.10 12.85 -14.46
CA THR A 176 10.44 12.88 -13.15
C THR A 176 9.82 14.27 -12.94
N LYS A 177 8.56 14.29 -12.50
CA LYS A 177 7.86 15.54 -12.18
C LYS A 177 8.57 16.31 -11.07
N THR A 178 8.58 17.61 -11.19
CA THR A 178 9.00 18.52 -10.14
C THR A 178 8.04 18.49 -8.95
N LYS A 179 8.50 18.98 -7.80
CA LYS A 179 7.63 19.11 -6.62
C LYS A 179 6.39 19.95 -6.90
N ALA A 180 6.53 21.07 -7.62
CA ALA A 180 5.40 21.92 -7.96
C ALA A 180 4.35 21.22 -8.83
N GLU A 181 4.78 20.43 -9.81
CA GLU A 181 3.87 19.61 -10.63
C GLU A 181 3.15 18.55 -9.78
N ILE A 182 3.86 17.89 -8.87
CA ILE A 182 3.28 16.90 -7.94
C ILE A 182 2.24 17.58 -7.02
N ASP A 183 2.57 18.73 -6.46
CA ASP A 183 1.66 19.48 -5.57
C ASP A 183 0.39 19.91 -6.32
N ASN A 184 0.49 20.33 -7.58
CA ASN A 184 -0.65 20.67 -8.43
C ASN A 184 -1.53 19.45 -8.74
N VAL A 185 -0.92 18.30 -9.08
CA VAL A 185 -1.66 17.03 -9.27
C VAL A 185 -2.40 16.66 -8.00
N TRP A 186 -1.76 16.81 -6.84
CA TRP A 186 -2.36 16.51 -5.56
C TRP A 186 -3.59 17.39 -5.25
N LEU A 187 -3.50 18.71 -5.43
CA LEU A 187 -4.62 19.63 -5.19
C LEU A 187 -5.80 19.33 -6.12
N SER A 188 -5.52 19.12 -7.41
CA SER A 188 -6.56 18.75 -8.39
C SER A 188 -7.23 17.42 -8.02
N HIS A 189 -6.46 16.47 -7.52
CA HIS A 189 -6.99 15.18 -7.11
C HIS A 189 -7.89 15.29 -5.86
N LEU A 190 -7.53 16.11 -4.88
CA LEU A 190 -8.39 16.36 -3.72
C LEU A 190 -9.73 16.96 -4.11
N ASP A 191 -9.73 17.92 -5.04
CA ASP A 191 -10.98 18.55 -5.52
C ASP A 191 -11.83 17.55 -6.33
N MET A 192 -11.20 16.67 -7.09
CA MET A 192 -11.89 15.58 -7.77
C MET A 192 -12.51 14.60 -6.77
N THR A 193 -11.74 14.14 -5.77
CA THR A 193 -12.24 13.22 -4.75
C THR A 193 -13.45 13.81 -4.01
N LYS A 194 -13.42 15.11 -3.64
CA LYS A 194 -14.56 15.79 -3.02
C LYS A 194 -15.81 15.76 -3.91
N LYS A 195 -15.66 15.87 -5.22
CA LYS A 195 -16.78 15.77 -6.17
C LYS A 195 -17.31 14.36 -6.28
N ASP A 196 -16.43 13.37 -6.28
CA ASP A 196 -16.78 11.96 -6.48
C ASP A 196 -17.56 11.37 -5.30
N ILE A 197 -17.13 11.65 -4.07
CA ILE A 197 -17.73 11.07 -2.87
C ILE A 197 -18.61 12.05 -2.10
N GLY A 198 -18.64 13.31 -2.46
CA GLY A 198 -19.32 14.38 -1.73
C GLY A 198 -18.51 14.95 -0.57
N ILE A 199 -18.76 16.21 -0.24
CA ILE A 199 -17.98 16.95 0.77
C ILE A 199 -18.12 16.32 2.17
N ASP A 200 -19.29 15.84 2.54
CA ASP A 200 -19.53 15.26 3.86
C ASP A 200 -18.74 13.96 4.04
N LYS A 201 -18.78 13.07 3.05
CA LYS A 201 -18.00 11.83 3.08
C LYS A 201 -16.51 12.12 3.05
N PHE A 202 -16.06 13.10 2.29
CA PHE A 202 -14.66 13.54 2.28
C PHE A 202 -14.21 14.03 3.66
N ASN A 203 -14.99 14.87 4.33
CA ASN A 203 -14.69 15.36 5.68
C ASN A 203 -14.65 14.23 6.73
N ARG A 204 -15.52 13.23 6.57
CA ARG A 204 -15.49 12.01 7.38
C ARG A 204 -14.19 11.24 7.18
N LEU A 205 -13.75 11.03 5.93
CA LEU A 205 -12.48 10.38 5.64
C LEU A 205 -11.28 11.12 6.23
N GLU A 206 -11.27 12.46 6.18
CA GLU A 206 -10.22 13.25 6.83
C GLU A 206 -10.22 13.04 8.35
N THR A 207 -11.40 12.99 8.97
CA THR A 207 -11.55 12.73 10.41
C THR A 207 -11.03 11.34 10.76
N ILE A 208 -11.42 10.33 9.99
CA ILE A 208 -10.93 8.95 10.13
C ILE A 208 -9.39 8.89 10.03
N ASN A 209 -8.82 9.52 9.02
CA ASN A 209 -7.36 9.54 8.84
C ASN A 209 -6.63 10.23 10.00
N LYS A 210 -7.19 11.30 10.57
CA LYS A 210 -6.62 11.95 11.75
C LYS A 210 -6.65 11.02 12.96
N LYS A 211 -7.77 10.35 13.22
CA LYS A 211 -7.89 9.37 14.31
C LYS A 211 -6.90 8.22 14.17
N ILE A 212 -6.77 7.64 12.97
CA ILE A 212 -5.79 6.58 12.72
C ILE A 212 -4.36 7.10 12.96
N ALA A 213 -4.04 8.33 12.54
CA ALA A 213 -2.72 8.90 12.76
C ALA A 213 -2.42 9.12 14.26
N GLU A 214 -3.41 9.47 15.07
CA GLU A 214 -3.28 9.58 16.53
C GLU A 214 -3.05 8.20 17.16
N MET A 215 -3.83 7.20 16.79
CA MET A 215 -3.67 5.82 17.24
C MET A 215 -2.26 5.29 16.95
N VAL A 216 -1.79 5.44 15.71
CA VAL A 216 -0.46 4.95 15.28
C VAL A 216 0.68 5.57 16.11
N LYS A 217 0.52 6.80 16.60
CA LYS A 217 1.52 7.42 17.49
C LYS A 217 1.59 6.77 18.88
N ARG A 218 0.49 6.17 19.34
CA ARG A 218 0.40 5.52 20.66
C ARG A 218 1.02 4.13 20.67
N ILE A 219 0.99 3.39 19.56
CA ILE A 219 1.55 2.03 19.45
C ILE A 219 3.03 1.99 19.88
N PRO A 220 3.92 2.86 19.36
CA PRO A 220 5.32 2.87 19.78
C PRO A 220 5.54 3.29 21.24
N ALA A 221 4.56 3.91 21.88
CA ALA A 221 4.60 4.27 23.30
C ALA A 221 4.36 3.08 24.25
N GLY A 222 4.15 1.87 23.70
CA GLY A 222 4.00 0.64 24.45
C GLY A 222 2.56 0.27 24.79
N GLU A 223 1.58 0.94 24.18
CA GLU A 223 0.19 0.51 24.27
C GLU A 223 -0.06 -0.74 23.42
N ASN A 224 -0.99 -1.59 23.84
CA ASN A 224 -1.32 -2.82 23.11
C ASN A 224 -1.94 -2.49 21.75
N GLU A 225 -1.26 -2.89 20.67
CA GLU A 225 -1.70 -2.61 19.29
C GLU A 225 -3.08 -3.20 19.00
N ASP A 226 -3.34 -4.44 19.41
CA ASP A 226 -4.60 -5.14 19.13
C ASP A 226 -5.79 -4.45 19.83
N GLU A 227 -5.58 -4.02 21.07
CA GLU A 227 -6.58 -3.31 21.84
C GLU A 227 -6.89 -1.91 21.29
N LEU A 228 -5.85 -1.17 20.91
CA LEU A 228 -6.00 0.12 20.25
C LEU A 228 -6.73 -0.02 18.90
N VAL A 229 -6.33 -1.00 18.09
CA VAL A 229 -6.98 -1.29 16.81
C VAL A 229 -8.47 -1.55 16.99
N LYS A 230 -8.85 -2.35 17.99
CA LYS A 230 -10.24 -2.66 18.28
C LYS A 230 -11.04 -1.40 18.63
N VAL A 231 -10.56 -0.62 19.59
CA VAL A 231 -11.24 0.60 20.06
C VAL A 231 -11.41 1.61 18.92
N TYR A 232 -10.33 1.93 18.21
CA TYR A 232 -10.39 2.91 17.13
C TYR A 232 -11.18 2.42 15.91
N PHE A 233 -11.20 1.12 15.64
CA PHE A 233 -12.00 0.56 14.56
C PHE A 233 -13.50 0.65 14.88
N GLU A 234 -13.90 0.41 16.12
CA GLU A 234 -15.28 0.62 16.58
C GLU A 234 -15.69 2.10 16.46
N GLU A 235 -14.87 3.04 16.97
CA GLU A 235 -15.11 4.48 16.85
C GLU A 235 -15.20 4.97 15.39
N ILE A 236 -14.40 4.45 14.50
CA ILE A 236 -14.40 4.83 13.08
C ILE A 236 -15.64 4.32 12.35
N ASN A 237 -16.16 3.16 12.72
CA ASN A 237 -17.39 2.63 12.15
C ASN A 237 -18.66 3.35 12.61
N GLU A 238 -18.58 4.16 13.68
CA GLU A 238 -19.67 5.03 14.14
C GLU A 238 -19.71 6.39 13.45
N ILE A 239 -18.63 6.77 12.78
CA ILE A 239 -18.50 8.00 11.99
C ILE A 239 -19.15 7.81 10.61
#